data_8c11dd51621400406fd0def00a75cd2f
#
_entry.id   8c11dd51621400406fd0def00a75cd2f
#
_cell.length_a   1.000
_cell.length_b   1.000
_cell.length_c   1.000
_cell.angle_alpha   90.00
_cell.angle_beta   90.00
_cell.angle_gamma   90.00
#
_symmetry.space_group_name_H-M   'P 1'
#
loop_
_entity.id
_entity.type
_entity.pdbx_description
1 polymer ?
#
loop_
_entity_poly.entity_id
_entity_poly.type
_entity_poly.pdbx_seq_one_letter_code
_entity_poly.pdbx_strand_id
1 'polypeptide(L)'
;MKCSVTILIPALNEEQALPETIANVLALDPRPDRVILADGGSSDGTRELARAAGFEVVECNKRGRGAQINRGVAASDSEFICVLHADTSLPTDAVGVIREILTDAGVALASFMPRISGGGRTRWGSTLNNLAKTWYIPLVFRPLLFLRGVRLLFGDHAMFFRREQFLAIGGCDERAVVLEEAGLCIGLSGFGRTRMVRRWVWTSDRRIVAWGRWRANYVYIKVGFLWAKGERESLAPLYPDIR
;
A
#
# COMPACT_ATOMS: atom_id res chain seq x y z
N MET A 1 -19.83 -14.36 12.68
CA MET A 1 -19.74 -14.29 11.20
C MET A 1 -18.28 -14.05 10.82
N LYS A 2 -17.78 -14.67 9.74
CA LYS A 2 -16.39 -14.52 9.30
C LYS A 2 -16.31 -13.21 8.49
N CYS A 3 -15.58 -12.20 8.98
CA CYS A 3 -15.43 -10.91 8.29
C CYS A 3 -14.82 -11.10 6.89
N SER A 4 -15.43 -10.50 5.87
CA SER A 4 -14.97 -10.60 4.48
C SER A 4 -13.76 -9.71 4.21
N VAL A 5 -12.84 -10.20 3.38
CA VAL A 5 -11.58 -9.51 3.03
C VAL A 5 -11.46 -9.38 1.52
N THR A 6 -11.24 -8.16 1.03
CA THR A 6 -10.82 -7.88 -0.34
C THR A 6 -9.34 -7.57 -0.38
N ILE A 7 -8.62 -8.26 -1.28
CA ILE A 7 -7.27 -7.82 -1.72
C ILE A 7 -7.48 -6.86 -2.89
N LEU A 8 -7.06 -5.62 -2.72
CA LEU A 8 -7.15 -4.56 -3.72
C LEU A 8 -5.76 -4.27 -4.30
N ILE A 9 -5.60 -4.44 -5.60
CA ILE A 9 -4.34 -4.26 -6.33
C ILE A 9 -4.48 -3.04 -7.25
N PRO A 10 -3.99 -1.85 -6.84
CA PRO A 10 -3.86 -0.72 -7.76
C PRO A 10 -2.74 -1.01 -8.77
N ALA A 11 -3.06 -1.00 -10.06
CA ALA A 11 -2.11 -1.35 -11.12
C ALA A 11 -2.16 -0.36 -12.29
N LEU A 12 -1.02 -0.15 -12.92
CA LEU A 12 -0.88 0.56 -14.18
C LEU A 12 0.40 0.09 -14.89
N ASN A 13 0.27 -0.62 -16.01
CA ASN A 13 1.37 -1.21 -16.79
C ASN A 13 2.28 -2.11 -15.92
N GLU A 14 1.69 -3.10 -15.28
CA GLU A 14 2.36 -4.05 -14.38
C GLU A 14 2.43 -5.48 -14.96
N GLU A 15 2.31 -5.65 -16.28
CA GLU A 15 2.32 -6.94 -16.95
C GLU A 15 3.51 -7.83 -16.52
N GLN A 16 4.67 -7.23 -16.28
CA GLN A 16 5.87 -7.97 -15.91
C GLN A 16 5.88 -8.43 -14.44
N ALA A 17 5.32 -7.63 -13.53
CA ALA A 17 5.35 -7.92 -12.09
C ALA A 17 4.13 -8.71 -11.62
N LEU A 18 2.98 -8.48 -12.26
CA LEU A 18 1.68 -9.01 -11.86
C LEU A 18 1.61 -10.55 -11.81
N PRO A 19 2.25 -11.34 -12.70
CA PRO A 19 2.17 -12.80 -12.66
C PRO A 19 2.63 -13.41 -11.32
N GLU A 20 3.69 -12.88 -10.71
CA GLU A 20 4.17 -13.33 -9.39
C GLU A 20 3.16 -13.00 -8.29
N THR A 21 2.59 -11.80 -8.32
CA THR A 21 1.56 -11.37 -7.38
C THR A 21 0.27 -12.19 -7.54
N ILE A 22 -0.15 -12.51 -8.75
CA ILE A 22 -1.29 -13.40 -9.02
C ILE A 22 -1.04 -14.77 -8.39
N ALA A 23 0.09 -15.40 -8.68
CA ALA A 23 0.43 -16.70 -8.12
C ALA A 23 0.42 -16.70 -6.59
N ASN A 24 0.96 -15.63 -5.97
CA ASN A 24 0.96 -15.45 -4.52
C ASN A 24 -0.47 -15.32 -3.96
N VAL A 25 -1.31 -14.46 -4.55
CA VAL A 25 -2.69 -14.25 -4.07
C VAL A 25 -3.53 -15.51 -4.19
N LEU A 26 -3.37 -16.28 -5.26
CA LEU A 26 -4.07 -17.56 -5.46
C LEU A 26 -3.61 -18.64 -4.46
N ALA A 27 -2.41 -18.53 -3.91
CA ALA A 27 -1.84 -19.47 -2.92
C ALA A 27 -2.15 -19.07 -1.46
N LEU A 28 -2.89 -17.96 -1.21
CA LEU A 28 -3.25 -17.58 0.15
C LEU A 28 -4.22 -18.58 0.79
N ASP A 29 -3.96 -18.90 2.07
CA ASP A 29 -4.81 -19.75 2.90
C ASP A 29 -5.00 -19.13 4.30
N PRO A 30 -6.23 -18.73 4.68
CA PRO A 30 -7.46 -18.80 3.88
C PRO A 30 -7.46 -17.85 2.67
N ARG A 31 -8.20 -18.22 1.64
CA ARG A 31 -8.36 -17.36 0.46
C ARG A 31 -9.09 -16.05 0.81
N PRO A 32 -8.79 -14.94 0.12
CA PRO A 32 -9.58 -13.72 0.20
C PRO A 32 -10.99 -13.96 -0.37
N ASP A 33 -11.97 -13.21 0.11
CA ASP A 33 -13.36 -13.31 -0.38
C ASP A 33 -13.49 -12.65 -1.77
N ARG A 34 -12.68 -11.62 -2.03
CA ARG A 34 -12.59 -10.94 -3.35
C ARG A 34 -11.16 -10.50 -3.64
N VAL A 35 -10.83 -10.44 -4.92
CA VAL A 35 -9.62 -9.81 -5.43
C VAL A 35 -10.01 -8.82 -6.51
N ILE A 36 -9.65 -7.54 -6.32
CA ILE A 36 -9.97 -6.45 -7.22
C ILE A 36 -8.66 -5.86 -7.73
N LEU A 37 -8.48 -5.84 -9.05
CA LEU A 37 -7.43 -5.04 -9.69
C LEU A 37 -8.04 -3.72 -10.14
N ALA A 38 -7.58 -2.61 -9.56
CA ALA A 38 -7.98 -1.25 -9.93
C ALA A 38 -6.99 -0.70 -10.97
N ASP A 39 -7.40 -0.75 -12.24
CA ASP A 39 -6.55 -0.38 -13.38
C ASP A 39 -6.56 1.12 -13.63
N GLY A 40 -5.39 1.74 -13.68
CA GLY A 40 -5.19 3.18 -13.92
C GLY A 40 -5.12 3.57 -15.41
N GLY A 41 -5.57 2.71 -16.31
CA GLY A 41 -5.51 2.89 -17.76
C GLY A 41 -4.26 2.23 -18.38
N SER A 42 -4.01 0.97 -18.05
CA SER A 42 -2.91 0.18 -18.62
C SER A 42 -3.06 0.02 -20.13
N SER A 43 -1.92 0.06 -20.81
CA SER A 43 -1.80 -0.16 -22.25
C SER A 43 -1.12 -1.48 -22.62
N ASP A 44 -0.70 -2.26 -21.60
CA ASP A 44 -0.08 -3.58 -21.69
C ASP A 44 -1.07 -4.70 -21.31
N GLY A 45 -0.59 -5.93 -21.16
CA GLY A 45 -1.39 -7.10 -20.80
C GLY A 45 -1.86 -7.18 -19.34
N THR A 46 -1.72 -6.11 -18.54
CA THR A 46 -2.07 -6.10 -17.10
C THR A 46 -3.51 -6.55 -16.83
N ARG A 47 -4.48 -6.00 -17.56
CA ARG A 47 -5.92 -6.30 -17.35
C ARG A 47 -6.27 -7.73 -17.78
N GLU A 48 -5.70 -8.17 -18.88
CA GLU A 48 -5.91 -9.51 -19.43
C GLU A 48 -5.39 -10.59 -18.49
N LEU A 49 -4.20 -10.38 -17.90
CA LEU A 49 -3.63 -11.27 -16.88
C LEU A 49 -4.52 -11.37 -15.64
N ALA A 50 -5.02 -10.23 -15.15
CA ALA A 50 -5.89 -10.22 -13.98
C ALA A 50 -7.23 -10.93 -14.24
N ARG A 51 -7.87 -10.68 -15.40
CA ARG A 51 -9.11 -11.35 -15.79
C ARG A 51 -8.91 -12.86 -15.95
N ALA A 52 -7.82 -13.28 -16.58
CA ALA A 52 -7.48 -14.69 -16.76
C ALA A 52 -7.27 -15.41 -15.41
N ALA A 53 -6.80 -14.70 -14.37
CA ALA A 53 -6.66 -15.22 -13.01
C ALA A 53 -7.99 -15.24 -12.22
N GLY A 54 -9.09 -14.76 -12.79
CA GLY A 54 -10.38 -14.66 -12.12
C GLY A 54 -10.52 -13.44 -11.19
N PHE A 55 -9.63 -12.45 -11.31
CA PHE A 55 -9.72 -11.22 -10.54
C PHE A 55 -10.73 -10.26 -11.19
N GLU A 56 -11.45 -9.53 -10.34
CA GLU A 56 -12.33 -8.45 -10.80
C GLU A 56 -11.45 -7.26 -11.25
N VAL A 57 -11.64 -6.79 -12.50
CA VAL A 57 -10.93 -5.63 -13.02
C VAL A 57 -11.85 -4.43 -13.03
N VAL A 58 -11.45 -3.38 -12.30
CA VAL A 58 -12.18 -2.13 -12.20
C VAL A 58 -11.36 -1.02 -12.86
N GLU A 59 -11.87 -0.45 -13.93
CA GLU A 59 -11.21 0.63 -14.66
C GLU A 59 -11.41 1.98 -13.95
N CYS A 60 -10.32 2.74 -13.85
CA CYS A 60 -10.28 4.05 -13.22
C CYS A 60 -10.21 5.15 -14.28
N ASN A 61 -11.17 6.08 -14.26
CA ASN A 61 -11.20 7.20 -15.21
C ASN A 61 -10.15 8.27 -14.91
N LYS A 62 -9.51 8.20 -13.73
CA LYS A 62 -8.46 9.12 -13.30
C LYS A 62 -7.16 8.37 -13.05
N ARG A 63 -6.06 8.97 -13.46
CA ARG A 63 -4.71 8.47 -13.14
C ARG A 63 -4.35 8.81 -11.70
N GLY A 64 -3.60 7.92 -11.07
CA GLY A 64 -3.06 8.10 -9.72
C GLY A 64 -3.50 7.00 -8.76
N ARG A 65 -2.59 6.59 -7.89
CA ARG A 65 -2.81 5.47 -6.98
C ARG A 65 -3.96 5.74 -6.00
N GLY A 66 -4.09 6.97 -5.50
CA GLY A 66 -5.22 7.35 -4.65
C GLY A 66 -6.58 7.15 -5.33
N ALA A 67 -6.71 7.53 -6.61
CA ALA A 67 -7.93 7.32 -7.39
C ALA A 67 -8.21 5.80 -7.62
N GLN A 68 -7.16 5.02 -7.90
CA GLN A 68 -7.28 3.57 -8.04
C GLN A 68 -7.74 2.92 -6.73
N ILE A 69 -7.18 3.31 -5.59
CA ILE A 69 -7.60 2.80 -4.28
C ILE A 69 -9.06 3.18 -4.01
N ASN A 70 -9.43 4.44 -4.19
CA ASN A 70 -10.81 4.92 -3.99
C ASN A 70 -11.80 4.13 -4.84
N ARG A 71 -11.49 3.94 -6.13
CA ARG A 71 -12.34 3.21 -7.07
C ARG A 71 -12.48 1.74 -6.70
N GLY A 72 -11.39 1.08 -6.31
CA GLY A 72 -11.39 -0.31 -5.88
C GLY A 72 -12.16 -0.52 -4.56
N VAL A 73 -12.00 0.37 -3.58
CA VAL A 73 -12.76 0.33 -2.32
C VAL A 73 -14.25 0.55 -2.56
N ALA A 74 -14.62 1.45 -3.49
CA ALA A 74 -16.01 1.70 -3.85
C ALA A 74 -16.66 0.47 -4.52
N ALA A 75 -15.91 -0.30 -5.32
CA ALA A 75 -16.38 -1.52 -5.96
C ALA A 75 -16.48 -2.73 -5.00
N SER A 76 -15.79 -2.68 -3.86
CA SER A 76 -15.84 -3.74 -2.85
C SER A 76 -17.03 -3.57 -1.93
N ASP A 77 -17.59 -4.70 -1.48
CA ASP A 77 -18.58 -4.81 -0.40
C ASP A 77 -18.01 -5.49 0.86
N SER A 78 -16.73 -5.90 0.81
CA SER A 78 -16.07 -6.54 1.95
C SER A 78 -15.89 -5.57 3.11
N GLU A 79 -15.91 -6.12 4.33
CA GLU A 79 -15.71 -5.37 5.57
C GLU A 79 -14.26 -4.86 5.69
N PHE A 80 -13.29 -5.67 5.27
CA PHE A 80 -11.88 -5.36 5.34
C PHE A 80 -11.25 -5.27 3.95
N ILE A 81 -10.38 -4.28 3.78
CA ILE A 81 -9.63 -4.04 2.55
C ILE A 81 -8.13 -4.15 2.86
N CYS A 82 -7.41 -4.90 2.05
CA CYS A 82 -5.95 -4.92 2.04
C CYS A 82 -5.46 -4.37 0.70
N VAL A 83 -4.72 -3.27 0.73
CA VAL A 83 -4.11 -2.69 -0.47
C VAL A 83 -2.75 -3.34 -0.70
N LEU A 84 -2.62 -4.05 -1.82
CA LEU A 84 -1.43 -4.80 -2.21
C LEU A 84 -0.85 -4.23 -3.50
N HIS A 85 0.43 -3.88 -3.51
CA HIS A 85 1.11 -3.47 -4.74
C HIS A 85 1.31 -4.65 -5.69
N ALA A 86 1.29 -4.38 -7.00
CA ALA A 86 1.42 -5.39 -8.05
C ALA A 86 2.79 -6.10 -8.10
N ASP A 87 3.76 -5.65 -7.30
CA ASP A 87 5.10 -6.22 -7.16
C ASP A 87 5.39 -6.68 -5.72
N THR A 88 4.34 -6.99 -4.95
CA THR A 88 4.44 -7.34 -3.53
C THR A 88 3.75 -8.68 -3.28
N SER A 89 4.40 -9.56 -2.52
CA SER A 89 3.88 -10.87 -2.12
C SER A 89 3.53 -10.90 -0.65
N LEU A 90 2.32 -11.35 -0.33
CA LEU A 90 1.81 -11.53 1.04
C LEU A 90 2.30 -12.85 1.66
N PRO A 91 2.38 -12.95 3.00
CA PRO A 91 2.52 -14.24 3.66
C PRO A 91 1.27 -15.10 3.43
N THR A 92 1.43 -16.41 3.39
CA THR A 92 0.34 -17.35 3.06
C THR A 92 -0.87 -17.19 3.98
N ASP A 93 -0.64 -16.89 5.26
CA ASP A 93 -1.68 -16.69 6.30
C ASP A 93 -2.27 -15.27 6.32
N ALA A 94 -1.95 -14.40 5.35
CA ALA A 94 -2.28 -12.97 5.38
C ALA A 94 -3.75 -12.67 5.65
N VAL A 95 -4.66 -13.37 5.00
CA VAL A 95 -6.12 -13.13 5.16
C VAL A 95 -6.60 -13.47 6.57
N GLY A 96 -6.04 -14.54 7.16
CA GLY A 96 -6.29 -14.90 8.56
C GLY A 96 -5.82 -13.82 9.52
N VAL A 97 -4.60 -13.33 9.30
CA VAL A 97 -3.98 -12.25 10.08
C VAL A 97 -4.78 -10.94 9.97
N ILE A 98 -5.23 -10.55 8.77
CA ILE A 98 -6.06 -9.36 8.56
C ILE A 98 -7.34 -9.43 9.40
N ARG A 99 -8.04 -10.57 9.35
CA ARG A 99 -9.25 -10.79 10.14
C ARG A 99 -9.00 -10.69 11.64
N GLU A 100 -7.97 -11.37 12.13
CA GLU A 100 -7.58 -11.35 13.55
C GLU A 100 -7.29 -9.92 14.02
N ILE A 101 -6.45 -9.18 13.29
CA ILE A 101 -6.00 -7.85 13.68
C ILE A 101 -7.13 -6.82 13.65
N LEU A 102 -7.97 -6.84 12.61
CA LEU A 102 -9.06 -5.87 12.48
C LEU A 102 -10.31 -6.23 13.30
N THR A 103 -10.38 -7.41 13.90
CA THR A 103 -11.42 -7.71 14.90
C THR A 103 -11.22 -6.86 16.19
N ASP A 104 -9.99 -6.45 16.51
CA ASP A 104 -9.72 -5.46 17.56
C ASP A 104 -10.19 -4.06 17.11
N ALA A 105 -11.31 -3.59 17.67
CA ALA A 105 -11.87 -2.27 17.35
C ALA A 105 -10.92 -1.11 17.66
N GLY A 106 -9.93 -1.30 18.53
CA GLY A 106 -8.90 -0.31 18.83
C GLY A 106 -7.83 -0.16 17.75
N VAL A 107 -7.82 -1.02 16.71
CA VAL A 107 -6.92 -0.93 15.55
C VAL A 107 -7.69 -0.42 14.35
N ALA A 108 -7.38 0.77 13.84
CA ALA A 108 -8.03 1.34 12.67
C ALA A 108 -7.27 1.06 11.37
N LEU A 109 -5.95 1.03 11.44
CA LEU A 109 -5.06 0.79 10.30
C LEU A 109 -3.98 -0.19 10.72
N ALA A 110 -3.71 -1.18 9.89
CA ALA A 110 -2.56 -2.05 10.11
C ALA A 110 -1.81 -2.34 8.81
N SER A 111 -0.61 -2.90 8.96
CA SER A 111 0.23 -3.31 7.83
C SER A 111 1.11 -4.49 8.22
N PHE A 112 1.64 -5.14 7.22
CA PHE A 112 2.74 -6.08 7.36
C PHE A 112 4.10 -5.36 7.42
N MET A 113 5.16 -6.09 7.74
CA MET A 113 6.54 -5.58 7.71
C MET A 113 7.10 -5.76 6.29
N PRO A 114 7.51 -4.69 5.60
CA PRO A 114 8.06 -4.83 4.25
C PRO A 114 9.49 -5.39 4.30
N ARG A 115 9.77 -6.31 3.41
CA ARG A 115 11.09 -6.85 3.14
C ARG A 115 11.44 -6.61 1.68
N ILE A 116 12.34 -5.67 1.43
CA ILE A 116 12.72 -5.28 0.07
C ILE A 116 13.73 -6.31 -0.46
N SER A 117 13.39 -6.94 -1.57
CA SER A 117 14.18 -8.02 -2.15
C SER A 117 14.17 -7.97 -3.68
N GLY A 118 15.25 -8.49 -4.29
CA GLY A 118 15.40 -8.67 -5.72
C GLY A 118 16.58 -9.56 -6.03
N GLY A 119 16.50 -10.34 -7.13
CA GLY A 119 17.55 -11.28 -7.51
C GLY A 119 17.89 -12.30 -6.41
N GLY A 120 16.91 -12.76 -5.63
CA GLY A 120 17.09 -13.70 -4.53
C GLY A 120 17.78 -13.14 -3.27
N ARG A 121 18.01 -11.84 -3.19
CA ARG A 121 18.71 -11.19 -2.07
C ARG A 121 17.86 -10.12 -1.40
N THR A 122 17.88 -10.08 -0.06
CA THR A 122 17.25 -9.01 0.72
C THR A 122 18.17 -7.80 0.81
N ARG A 123 17.62 -6.62 0.55
CA ARG A 123 18.28 -5.31 0.73
C ARG A 123 18.12 -4.84 2.17
N TRP A 124 18.82 -5.44 3.13
CA TRP A 124 18.62 -5.18 4.57
C TRP A 124 18.72 -3.71 4.95
N GLY A 125 19.70 -2.95 4.44
CA GLY A 125 19.82 -1.52 4.73
C GLY A 125 18.58 -0.73 4.30
N SER A 126 18.02 -1.03 3.12
CA SER A 126 16.78 -0.39 2.63
C SER A 126 15.55 -0.89 3.39
N THR A 127 15.50 -2.17 3.73
CA THR A 127 14.44 -2.77 4.54
C THR A 127 14.37 -2.12 5.93
N LEU A 128 15.49 -2.03 6.64
CA LEU A 128 15.55 -1.41 7.97
C LEU A 128 15.19 0.09 7.93
N ASN A 129 15.71 0.82 6.92
CA ASN A 129 15.32 2.21 6.74
C ASN A 129 13.82 2.35 6.45
N ASN A 130 13.26 1.46 5.62
CA ASN A 130 11.84 1.46 5.30
C ASN A 130 10.97 1.21 6.54
N LEU A 131 11.34 0.26 7.38
CA LEU A 131 10.71 0.04 8.67
C LEU A 131 10.82 1.27 9.58
N ALA A 132 12.03 1.82 9.73
CA ALA A 132 12.28 2.96 10.61
C ALA A 132 11.51 4.23 10.20
N LYS A 133 11.28 4.45 8.89
CA LYS A 133 10.51 5.59 8.36
C LYS A 133 9.14 5.75 9.02
N THR A 134 8.48 4.65 9.33
CA THR A 134 7.17 4.64 10.00
C THR A 134 7.16 5.47 11.28
N TRP A 135 8.27 5.52 12.00
CA TRP A 135 8.40 6.25 13.26
C TRP A 135 9.15 7.57 13.10
N TYR A 136 10.33 7.58 12.45
CA TYR A 136 11.16 8.79 12.46
C TYR A 136 10.59 9.90 11.57
N ILE A 137 9.90 9.59 10.47
CA ILE A 137 9.33 10.64 9.61
C ILE A 137 8.27 11.45 10.38
N PRO A 138 7.23 10.86 10.99
CA PRO A 138 6.29 11.67 11.75
C PRO A 138 6.92 12.29 13.00
N LEU A 139 7.87 11.61 13.66
CA LEU A 139 8.57 12.16 14.83
C LEU A 139 9.35 13.43 14.50
N VAL A 140 10.13 13.42 13.42
CA VAL A 140 11.02 14.53 13.05
C VAL A 140 10.26 15.65 12.33
N PHE A 141 9.39 15.29 11.40
CA PHE A 141 8.76 16.26 10.51
C PHE A 141 7.37 16.72 10.95
N ARG A 142 6.66 15.93 11.75
CA ARG A 142 5.31 16.23 12.25
C ARG A 142 5.14 15.75 13.70
N PRO A 143 5.94 16.26 14.67
CA PRO A 143 5.99 15.72 16.04
C PRO A 143 4.63 15.74 16.75
N LEU A 144 3.77 16.72 16.50
CA LEU A 144 2.42 16.76 17.07
C LEU A 144 1.55 15.59 16.59
N LEU A 145 1.67 15.18 15.32
CA LEU A 145 0.97 14.01 14.81
C LEU A 145 1.54 12.73 15.44
N PHE A 146 2.86 12.65 15.58
CA PHE A 146 3.51 11.52 16.25
C PHE A 146 3.02 11.34 17.69
N LEU A 147 2.93 12.44 18.47
CA LEU A 147 2.44 12.42 19.85
C LEU A 147 0.95 12.03 19.93
N ARG A 148 0.17 12.33 18.89
CA ARG A 148 -1.23 11.87 18.75
C ARG A 148 -1.33 10.39 18.31
N GLY A 149 -0.23 9.66 18.21
CA GLY A 149 -0.21 8.25 17.87
C GLY A 149 -0.15 7.95 16.37
N VAL A 150 -0.09 8.96 15.50
CA VAL A 150 0.04 8.75 14.04
C VAL A 150 1.36 8.08 13.70
N ARG A 151 1.29 7.02 12.92
CA ARG A 151 2.43 6.33 12.31
C ARG A 151 2.23 6.29 10.81
N LEU A 152 3.29 6.55 10.04
CA LEU A 152 3.19 6.52 8.59
C LEU A 152 3.51 5.12 8.07
N LEU A 153 2.54 4.53 7.43
CA LEU A 153 2.70 3.33 6.65
C LEU A 153 2.85 3.71 5.18
N PHE A 154 3.45 2.85 4.40
CA PHE A 154 3.72 3.07 2.98
C PHE A 154 3.10 1.94 2.17
N GLY A 155 2.85 2.15 0.88
CA GLY A 155 2.15 1.19 0.04
C GLY A 155 2.80 -0.19 -0.04
N ASP A 156 4.13 -0.24 0.03
CA ASP A 156 4.91 -1.48 0.08
C ASP A 156 4.76 -2.29 1.39
N HIS A 157 4.02 -1.77 2.37
CA HIS A 157 3.69 -2.45 3.62
C HIS A 157 2.42 -3.32 3.53
N ALA A 158 1.73 -3.37 2.39
CA ALA A 158 0.43 -4.01 2.23
C ALA A 158 -0.53 -3.64 3.37
N MET A 159 -0.99 -2.40 3.36
CA MET A 159 -1.85 -1.84 4.40
C MET A 159 -3.26 -2.40 4.35
N PHE A 160 -3.89 -2.57 5.52
CA PHE A 160 -5.26 -3.04 5.62
C PHE A 160 -6.05 -2.30 6.70
N PHE A 161 -7.35 -2.12 6.43
CA PHE A 161 -8.25 -1.28 7.22
C PHE A 161 -9.71 -1.70 7.02
N ARG A 162 -10.62 -1.13 7.84
CA ARG A 162 -12.07 -1.28 7.66
C ARG A 162 -12.57 -0.37 6.54
N ARG A 163 -13.33 -0.94 5.62
CA ARG A 163 -13.91 -0.22 4.48
C ARG A 163 -14.76 0.96 4.93
N GLU A 164 -15.63 0.80 5.95
CA GLU A 164 -16.48 1.86 6.46
C GLU A 164 -15.70 3.07 6.97
N GLN A 165 -14.59 2.83 7.70
CA GLN A 165 -13.74 3.91 8.22
C GLN A 165 -13.02 4.65 7.09
N PHE A 166 -12.58 3.94 6.05
CA PHE A 166 -12.00 4.54 4.86
C PHE A 166 -13.01 5.46 4.15
N LEU A 167 -14.26 5.01 3.99
CA LEU A 167 -15.32 5.82 3.38
C LEU A 167 -15.69 7.03 4.26
N ALA A 168 -15.69 6.86 5.59
CA ALA A 168 -15.99 7.93 6.53
C ALA A 168 -14.97 9.08 6.50
N ILE A 169 -13.68 8.80 6.19
CA ILE A 169 -12.67 9.84 6.01
C ILE A 169 -12.64 10.46 4.61
N GLY A 170 -13.53 10.02 3.71
CA GLY A 170 -13.57 10.47 2.31
C GLY A 170 -12.53 9.83 1.40
N GLY A 171 -11.88 8.74 1.83
CA GLY A 171 -10.89 8.01 1.04
C GLY A 171 -9.52 8.66 0.95
N CYS A 172 -8.76 8.30 -0.09
CA CYS A 172 -7.47 8.91 -0.42
C CYS A 172 -7.66 10.25 -1.14
N ASP A 173 -6.77 11.21 -0.88
CA ASP A 173 -6.71 12.46 -1.66
C ASP A 173 -6.20 12.15 -3.09
N GLU A 174 -7.08 12.21 -4.08
CA GLU A 174 -6.76 11.93 -5.49
C GLU A 174 -5.82 12.96 -6.14
N ARG A 175 -5.59 14.11 -5.48
CA ARG A 175 -4.63 15.13 -5.92
C ARG A 175 -3.22 14.81 -5.42
N ALA A 176 -3.08 13.89 -4.47
CA ALA A 176 -1.77 13.49 -3.97
C ALA A 176 -1.07 12.62 -5.01
N VAL A 177 0.01 13.13 -5.59
CA VAL A 177 0.84 12.39 -6.57
C VAL A 177 1.74 11.38 -5.87
N VAL A 178 2.09 11.64 -4.60
CA VAL A 178 2.97 10.81 -3.76
C VAL A 178 2.50 10.94 -2.31
N LEU A 179 2.70 9.89 -1.53
CA LEU A 179 2.32 9.83 -0.12
C LEU A 179 0.79 9.99 0.11
N GLU A 180 -0.03 9.48 -0.81
CA GLU A 180 -1.47 9.32 -0.61
C GLU A 180 -1.78 8.56 0.68
N GLU A 181 -0.91 7.62 1.04
CA GLU A 181 -1.00 6.83 2.26
C GLU A 181 -0.85 7.67 3.54
N ALA A 182 -0.13 8.80 3.49
CA ALA A 182 0.03 9.64 4.66
C ALA A 182 -1.30 10.29 5.07
N GLY A 183 -2.12 10.72 4.10
CA GLY A 183 -3.49 11.19 4.34
C GLY A 183 -4.35 10.11 4.97
N LEU A 184 -4.26 8.89 4.45
CA LEU A 184 -4.95 7.72 4.98
C LEU A 184 -4.53 7.41 6.43
N CYS A 185 -3.22 7.40 6.73
CA CYS A 185 -2.72 7.19 8.08
C CYS A 185 -3.24 8.24 9.08
N ILE A 186 -3.28 9.51 8.66
CA ILE A 186 -3.78 10.60 9.50
C ILE A 186 -5.29 10.47 9.71
N GLY A 187 -6.06 10.26 8.64
CA GLY A 187 -7.51 10.17 8.73
C GLY A 187 -7.97 8.99 9.58
N LEU A 188 -7.42 7.81 9.34
CA LEU A 188 -7.79 6.61 10.10
C LEU A 188 -7.32 6.64 11.56
N SER A 189 -6.31 7.44 11.91
CA SER A 189 -5.87 7.56 13.31
C SER A 189 -6.96 8.12 14.24
N GLY A 190 -8.00 8.75 13.70
CA GLY A 190 -9.18 9.19 14.46
C GLY A 190 -10.07 8.04 14.94
N PHE A 191 -9.98 6.86 14.33
CA PHE A 191 -10.76 5.67 14.68
C PHE A 191 -10.00 4.67 15.57
N GLY A 192 -8.69 4.80 15.69
CA GLY A 192 -7.89 3.88 16.48
C GLY A 192 -6.41 3.94 16.17
N ARG A 193 -5.65 3.02 16.77
CA ARG A 193 -4.20 2.96 16.60
C ARG A 193 -3.78 2.34 15.28
N THR A 194 -2.60 2.74 14.81
CA THR A 194 -1.89 2.06 13.72
C THR A 194 -1.06 0.90 14.27
N ARG A 195 -1.13 -0.27 13.64
CA ARG A 195 -0.39 -1.48 14.03
C ARG A 195 0.43 -2.06 12.88
N MET A 196 1.72 -2.27 13.07
CA MET A 196 2.56 -3.07 12.18
C MET A 196 2.64 -4.50 12.72
N VAL A 197 2.21 -5.47 11.90
CA VAL A 197 2.14 -6.88 12.28
C VAL A 197 3.47 -7.55 12.04
N ARG A 198 3.92 -8.41 12.95
CA ARG A 198 5.18 -9.19 12.82
C ARG A 198 5.03 -10.35 11.83
N ARG A 199 4.70 -10.00 10.58
CA ARG A 199 4.70 -10.88 9.41
C ARG A 199 5.33 -10.12 8.26
N TRP A 200 6.15 -10.80 7.45
CA TRP A 200 6.86 -10.17 6.34
C TRP A 200 6.03 -10.21 5.07
N VAL A 201 6.04 -9.11 4.33
CA VAL A 201 5.69 -9.06 2.91
C VAL A 201 6.95 -8.82 2.11
N TRP A 202 7.03 -9.42 0.92
CA TRP A 202 8.18 -9.26 0.03
C TRP A 202 7.82 -8.29 -1.07
N THR A 203 8.57 -7.20 -1.19
CA THR A 203 8.37 -6.18 -2.22
C THR A 203 9.62 -6.04 -3.08
N SER A 204 9.42 -5.70 -4.36
CA SER A 204 10.49 -5.59 -5.34
C SER A 204 11.46 -4.46 -4.99
N ASP A 205 12.75 -4.69 -5.29
CA ASP A 205 13.80 -3.68 -5.20
C ASP A 205 13.98 -2.87 -6.50
N ARG A 206 13.07 -3.02 -7.51
CA ARG A 206 13.18 -2.41 -8.85
C ARG A 206 13.50 -0.91 -8.81
N ARG A 207 12.89 -0.16 -7.88
CA ARG A 207 13.15 1.28 -7.72
C ARG A 207 14.57 1.56 -7.21
N ILE A 208 15.07 0.74 -6.27
CA ILE A 208 16.42 0.87 -5.74
C ILE A 208 17.44 0.52 -6.82
N VAL A 209 17.14 -0.48 -7.65
CA VAL A 209 17.97 -0.86 -8.80
C VAL A 209 18.01 0.28 -9.82
N ALA A 210 16.86 0.86 -10.17
CA ALA A 210 16.77 1.92 -11.17
C ALA A 210 17.43 3.24 -10.73
N TRP A 211 17.31 3.63 -9.47
CA TRP A 211 17.82 4.91 -8.97
C TRP A 211 19.22 4.81 -8.33
N GLY A 212 19.61 3.62 -7.90
CA GLY A 212 20.73 3.43 -7.00
C GLY A 212 20.39 3.80 -5.54
N ARG A 213 21.06 3.13 -4.60
CA ARG A 213 20.75 3.22 -3.16
C ARG A 213 20.82 4.65 -2.60
N TRP A 214 21.81 5.42 -2.99
CA TRP A 214 22.04 6.77 -2.47
C TRP A 214 20.96 7.74 -2.94
N ARG A 215 20.63 7.72 -4.24
CA ARG A 215 19.58 8.55 -4.82
C ARG A 215 18.22 8.19 -4.24
N ALA A 216 17.91 6.92 -4.10
CA ALA A 216 16.64 6.46 -3.50
C ALA A 216 16.47 7.00 -2.07
N ASN A 217 17.49 6.89 -1.21
CA ASN A 217 17.46 7.42 0.15
C ASN A 217 17.32 8.95 0.18
N TYR A 218 18.07 9.67 -0.66
CA TYR A 218 17.93 11.12 -0.78
C TYR A 218 16.51 11.55 -1.15
N VAL A 219 15.95 10.90 -2.18
CA VAL A 219 14.55 11.18 -2.61
C VAL A 219 13.57 10.92 -1.49
N TYR A 220 13.68 9.81 -0.77
CA TYR A 220 12.78 9.50 0.34
C TYR A 220 12.83 10.53 1.47
N ILE A 221 14.03 11.00 1.85
CA ILE A 221 14.19 12.04 2.88
C ILE A 221 13.60 13.36 2.37
N LYS A 222 13.89 13.76 1.13
CA LYS A 222 13.38 14.99 0.53
C LYS A 222 11.87 14.98 0.41
N VAL A 223 11.27 13.86 0.02
CA VAL A 223 9.82 13.67 -0.03
C VAL A 223 9.21 13.83 1.36
N GLY A 224 9.78 13.24 2.40
CA GLY A 224 9.33 13.41 3.78
C GLY A 224 9.38 14.87 4.25
N PHE A 225 10.45 15.59 3.91
CA PHE A 225 10.62 17.01 4.24
C PHE A 225 9.60 17.90 3.51
N LEU A 226 9.41 17.73 2.20
CA LEU A 226 8.43 18.50 1.43
C LEU A 226 6.99 18.20 1.88
N TRP A 227 6.68 16.93 2.18
CA TRP A 227 5.40 16.57 2.78
C TRP A 227 5.15 17.30 4.11
N ALA A 228 6.17 17.40 4.95
CA ALA A 228 6.08 18.12 6.22
C ALA A 228 5.79 19.60 6.05
N LYS A 229 6.34 20.22 5.01
CA LYS A 229 6.07 21.63 4.65
C LYS A 229 4.73 21.83 3.97
N GLY A 230 4.04 20.77 3.53
CA GLY A 230 2.80 20.87 2.75
C GLY A 230 3.02 21.20 1.27
N GLU A 231 4.26 21.16 0.78
CA GLU A 231 4.63 21.46 -0.61
C GLU A 231 4.33 20.27 -1.54
N ARG A 232 3.06 20.00 -1.80
CA ARG A 232 2.60 18.81 -2.56
C ARG A 232 2.99 18.85 -4.04
N GLU A 233 2.96 20.03 -4.67
CA GLU A 233 3.28 20.20 -6.09
C GLU A 233 4.75 19.88 -6.42
N SER A 234 5.64 20.13 -5.47
CA SER A 234 7.07 19.85 -5.60
C SER A 234 7.45 18.37 -5.52
N LEU A 235 6.48 17.50 -5.18
CA LEU A 235 6.74 16.06 -4.99
C LEU A 235 6.74 15.28 -6.31
N ALA A 236 5.89 15.66 -7.28
CA ALA A 236 5.72 14.93 -8.53
C ALA A 236 7.01 14.75 -9.35
N PRO A 237 7.83 15.81 -9.56
CA PRO A 237 9.07 15.69 -10.34
C PRO A 237 10.13 14.82 -9.67
N LEU A 238 10.07 14.67 -8.34
CA LEU A 238 11.05 13.90 -7.57
C LEU A 238 10.80 12.40 -7.61
N TYR A 239 9.57 12.01 -7.93
CA TYR A 239 9.13 10.63 -7.84
C TYR A 239 8.59 10.12 -9.18
N PRO A 240 9.48 10.03 -10.22
CA PRO A 240 9.07 9.50 -11.51
C PRO A 240 8.56 8.06 -11.37
N ASP A 241 7.62 7.73 -12.20
CA ASP A 241 7.08 6.39 -12.30
C ASP A 241 8.13 5.44 -12.87
N ILE A 242 8.46 4.38 -12.14
CA ILE A 242 9.38 3.33 -12.56
C ILE A 242 8.59 2.04 -12.62
N ARG A 243 8.33 1.64 -13.85
CA ARG A 243 7.58 0.42 -14.20
C ARG A 243 8.39 -0.44 -15.14
#